data_88b73eede720f006851bc48a1467f61f
#
_entry.id   88b73eede720f006851bc48a1467f61f
#
_cell.length_a   1.000
_cell.length_b   1.000
_cell.length_c   1.000
_cell.angle_alpha   90.00
_cell.angle_beta   90.00
_cell.angle_gamma   90.00
#
_symmetry.space_group_name_H-M   'P 1'
#
loop_
_entity.id
_entity.type
_entity.pdbx_description
1 polymer ?
#
loop_
_entity_poly.entity_id
_entity_poly.type
_entity_poly.pdbx_seq_one_letter_code
_entity_poly.pdbx_strand_id
1 'polypeptide(L)'
;MALIKKVRNKFPQIGENCYLAETATIIGDVVIGDNCSLWFNTVLRGDVNSIRIGDRVNIQDGTVMHTLYKKSKVIIEDDVTIGHNVNIHGAIIKKRALIGIGATVLDDAVIG
;
A
#
# COMPACT_ATOMS: atom_id res chain seq x y z
N MET A 1 3.79 5.36 16.98
CA MET A 1 4.34 5.94 15.77
C MET A 1 4.63 4.83 14.76
N ALA A 2 4.21 5.00 13.52
CA ALA A 2 4.41 3.97 12.49
C ALA A 2 5.91 3.67 12.30
N LEU A 3 6.24 2.45 11.92
CA LEU A 3 7.61 2.06 11.59
C LEU A 3 7.86 2.40 10.11
N ILE A 4 8.75 3.34 9.87
CA ILE A 4 9.11 3.77 8.52
C ILE A 4 10.60 3.50 8.34
N LYS A 5 10.97 2.70 7.33
CA LYS A 5 12.32 2.20 7.23
C LYS A 5 12.86 2.26 5.79
N LYS A 6 14.09 2.73 5.65
CA LYS A 6 14.79 2.74 4.37
C LYS A 6 15.26 1.33 4.00
N VAL A 7 15.11 0.97 2.73
CA VAL A 7 15.64 -0.28 2.17
C VAL A 7 16.25 0.03 0.81
N ARG A 8 17.46 -0.46 0.54
CA ARG A 8 18.17 -0.27 -0.74
C ARG A 8 18.24 1.20 -1.16
N ASN A 9 18.59 2.06 -0.21
CA ASN A 9 18.68 3.51 -0.43
C ASN A 9 17.36 4.17 -0.81
N LYS A 10 16.22 3.49 -0.65
CA LYS A 10 14.90 4.06 -0.85
C LYS A 10 14.23 4.26 0.50
N PHE A 11 13.75 5.47 0.74
CA PHE A 11 13.03 5.81 1.96
C PHE A 11 11.59 6.16 1.61
N PRO A 12 10.60 5.64 2.33
CA PRO A 12 9.20 5.95 2.02
C PRO A 12 8.91 7.44 2.02
N GLN A 13 8.12 7.88 1.04
CA GLN A 13 7.67 9.26 0.93
C GLN A 13 6.17 9.29 1.21
N ILE A 14 5.76 10.11 2.17
CA ILE A 14 4.38 10.15 2.63
C ILE A 14 3.87 11.57 2.46
N GLY A 15 2.72 11.70 1.80
CA GLY A 15 2.10 12.99 1.55
C GLY A 15 1.56 13.65 2.81
N GLU A 16 0.75 14.69 2.62
CA GLU A 16 0.23 15.48 3.72
C GLU A 16 -1.08 14.93 4.24
N ASN A 17 -1.36 15.21 5.51
CA ASN A 17 -2.62 14.87 6.19
C ASN A 17 -2.93 13.38 6.18
N CYS A 18 -1.89 12.54 6.25
CA CYS A 18 -2.08 11.10 6.31
C CYS A 18 -2.19 10.63 7.75
N TYR A 19 -3.07 9.66 8.00
CA TYR A 19 -3.13 8.97 9.27
C TYR A 19 -2.32 7.68 9.15
N LEU A 20 -1.31 7.54 9.98
CA LEU A 20 -0.49 6.33 10.04
C LEU A 20 -0.60 5.77 11.45
N ALA A 21 -1.27 4.63 11.58
CA ALA A 21 -1.43 3.98 12.88
C ALA A 21 -0.06 3.58 13.45
N GLU A 22 0.03 3.47 14.77
CA GLU A 22 1.29 3.19 15.47
C GLU A 22 1.95 1.90 15.00
N THR A 23 1.16 0.90 14.64
CA THR A 23 1.69 -0.40 14.23
C THR A 23 1.76 -0.58 12.72
N ALA A 24 1.53 0.47 11.95
CA ALA A 24 1.73 0.40 10.50
C ALA A 24 3.22 0.34 10.18
N THR A 25 3.59 -0.48 9.19
CA THR A 25 4.97 -0.66 8.77
C THR A 25 5.10 -0.31 7.29
N ILE A 26 5.97 0.64 6.98
CA ILE A 26 6.17 1.12 5.61
C ILE A 26 7.66 1.10 5.33
N ILE A 27 8.10 0.25 4.40
CA ILE A 27 9.53 0.12 4.13
C ILE A 27 9.84 0.22 2.65
N GLY A 28 10.97 0.82 2.34
CA GLY A 28 11.55 0.83 1.02
C GLY A 28 10.94 1.83 0.07
N ASP A 29 10.79 1.43 -1.18
CA ASP A 29 10.36 2.29 -2.28
C ASP A 29 8.84 2.41 -2.31
N VAL A 30 8.31 3.19 -1.37
CA VAL A 30 6.88 3.44 -1.23
C VAL A 30 6.63 4.94 -1.33
N VAL A 31 5.68 5.33 -2.17
CA VAL A 31 5.22 6.72 -2.24
C VAL A 31 3.72 6.73 -1.98
N ILE A 32 3.31 7.50 -0.98
CA ILE A 32 1.91 7.62 -0.58
C ILE A 32 1.47 9.07 -0.81
N GLY A 33 0.33 9.23 -1.46
CA GLY A 33 -0.21 10.56 -1.73
C GLY A 33 -0.78 11.24 -0.48
N ASP A 34 -1.66 12.20 -0.70
CA ASP A 34 -2.22 13.00 0.37
C ASP A 34 -3.52 12.42 0.91
N ASN A 35 -3.81 12.73 2.17
CA ASN A 35 -5.08 12.38 2.82
C ASN A 35 -5.37 10.88 2.86
N CYS A 36 -4.33 10.09 3.00
CA CYS A 36 -4.46 8.64 3.09
C CYS A 36 -4.54 8.18 4.54
N SER A 37 -5.12 7.00 4.76
CA SER A 37 -5.22 6.39 6.08
C SER A 37 -4.69 4.97 6.02
N LEU A 38 -3.68 4.69 6.84
CA LEU A 38 -3.11 3.36 7.00
C LEU A 38 -3.37 2.92 8.43
N TRP A 39 -4.20 1.89 8.58
CA TRP A 39 -4.67 1.47 9.89
C TRP A 39 -3.71 0.48 10.55
N PHE A 40 -4.11 -0.07 11.69
CA PHE A 40 -3.22 -0.85 12.53
C PHE A 40 -2.75 -2.13 11.85
N ASN A 41 -1.48 -2.45 11.99
CA ASN A 41 -0.86 -3.67 11.49
C ASN A 41 -0.87 -3.78 9.96
N THR A 42 -0.99 -2.67 9.25
CA THR A 42 -0.78 -2.67 7.81
C THR A 42 0.73 -2.76 7.51
N VAL A 43 1.07 -3.44 6.42
CA VAL A 43 2.47 -3.61 6.02
C VAL A 43 2.59 -3.31 4.54
N LEU A 44 3.39 -2.29 4.22
CA LEU A 44 3.71 -1.93 2.83
C LEU A 44 5.20 -2.17 2.62
N ARG A 45 5.54 -3.26 1.93
CA ARG A 45 6.93 -3.64 1.69
C ARG A 45 7.36 -3.36 0.26
N GLY A 46 7.91 -2.17 0.04
CA GLY A 46 8.51 -1.81 -1.24
C GLY A 46 10.00 -2.13 -1.27
N ASP A 47 10.36 -3.34 -0.82
CA ASP A 47 11.76 -3.73 -0.65
C ASP A 47 12.38 -4.32 -1.92
N VAL A 48 11.61 -4.90 -2.83
CA VAL A 48 12.13 -5.46 -4.07
C VAL A 48 11.57 -4.80 -5.33
N ASN A 49 10.50 -4.03 -5.22
CA ASN A 49 9.96 -3.22 -6.30
C ASN A 49 9.11 -2.11 -5.67
N SER A 50 8.51 -1.25 -6.47
CA SER A 50 7.88 -0.04 -5.96
C SER A 50 6.40 -0.25 -5.60
N ILE A 51 5.95 0.52 -4.60
CA ILE A 51 4.55 0.66 -4.24
C ILE A 51 4.19 2.14 -4.40
N ARG A 52 3.15 2.41 -5.17
CA ARG A 52 2.66 3.78 -5.40
C ARG A 52 1.20 3.87 -5.02
N ILE A 53 0.90 4.75 -4.09
CA ILE A 53 -0.44 4.94 -3.53
C ILE A 53 -0.88 6.37 -3.85
N GLY A 54 -2.03 6.50 -4.46
CA GLY A 54 -2.58 7.82 -4.80
C GLY A 54 -3.13 8.57 -3.60
N ASP A 55 -4.05 9.48 -3.86
CA ASP A 55 -4.62 10.33 -2.82
C ASP A 55 -5.91 9.72 -2.26
N ARG A 56 -6.22 10.02 -1.01
CA ARG A 56 -7.47 9.63 -0.35
C ARG A 56 -7.70 8.11 -0.38
N VAL A 57 -6.63 7.35 -0.21
CA VAL A 57 -6.68 5.90 -0.15
C VAL A 57 -6.80 5.47 1.30
N ASN A 58 -7.70 4.53 1.57
CA ASN A 58 -7.92 3.99 2.91
C ASN A 58 -7.51 2.52 2.92
N ILE A 59 -6.49 2.21 3.70
CA ILE A 59 -5.96 0.85 3.82
C ILE A 59 -6.21 0.38 5.24
N GLN A 60 -7.13 -0.57 5.39
CA GLN A 60 -7.61 -0.98 6.69
C GLN A 60 -6.75 -2.04 7.34
N ASP A 61 -7.05 -2.34 8.59
CA ASP A 61 -6.21 -3.11 9.51
C ASP A 61 -5.75 -4.46 8.93
N GLY A 62 -4.48 -4.77 9.13
CA GLY A 62 -3.93 -6.08 8.79
C GLY A 62 -3.62 -6.31 7.32
N THR A 63 -3.83 -5.33 6.46
CA THR A 63 -3.55 -5.47 5.02
C THR A 63 -2.05 -5.46 4.77
N VAL A 64 -1.60 -6.34 3.87
CA VAL A 64 -0.19 -6.48 3.50
C VAL A 64 -0.05 -6.27 1.99
N MET A 65 0.89 -5.41 1.62
CA MET A 65 1.24 -5.17 0.22
C MET A 65 2.70 -5.53 -0.02
N HIS A 66 2.95 -6.26 -1.08
CA HIS A 66 4.30 -6.65 -1.47
C HIS A 66 4.41 -6.67 -2.99
N THR A 67 5.63 -6.76 -3.48
CA THR A 67 5.94 -6.68 -4.91
C THR A 67 6.78 -7.87 -5.33
N LEU A 68 6.92 -8.06 -6.64
CA LEU A 68 7.76 -9.13 -7.17
C LEU A 68 8.99 -8.52 -7.85
N TYR A 69 10.16 -9.02 -7.50
CA TYR A 69 11.44 -8.46 -7.97
C TYR A 69 11.48 -8.40 -9.50
N LYS A 70 11.75 -7.21 -10.04
CA LYS A 70 11.86 -6.93 -11.48
C LYS A 70 10.63 -7.30 -12.32
N LYS A 71 9.51 -7.68 -11.70
CA LYS A 71 8.33 -8.11 -12.46
C LYS A 71 7.11 -7.26 -12.21
N SER A 72 6.65 -7.20 -10.98
CA SER A 72 5.41 -6.48 -10.72
C SER A 72 5.54 -5.56 -9.52
N LYS A 73 4.89 -4.43 -9.64
CA LYS A 73 4.81 -3.40 -8.60
C LYS A 73 3.37 -3.21 -8.21
N VAL A 74 3.15 -2.57 -7.08
CA VAL A 74 1.80 -2.25 -6.62
C VAL A 74 1.49 -0.81 -6.99
N ILE A 75 0.36 -0.60 -7.65
CA ILE A 75 -0.16 0.73 -7.95
C ILE A 75 -1.60 0.79 -7.47
N ILE A 76 -1.86 1.68 -6.51
CA ILE A 76 -3.19 1.94 -5.99
C ILE A 76 -3.56 3.36 -6.39
N GLU A 77 -4.60 3.49 -7.20
CA GLU A 77 -5.01 4.81 -7.67
C GLU A 77 -5.85 5.54 -6.61
N ASP A 78 -6.30 6.75 -6.94
CA ASP A 78 -6.99 7.60 -5.97
C ASP A 78 -8.33 7.02 -5.50
N ASP A 79 -8.72 7.38 -4.29
CA ASP A 79 -10.04 7.09 -3.73
C ASP A 79 -10.35 5.59 -3.63
N VAL A 80 -9.32 4.76 -3.48
CA VAL A 80 -9.47 3.32 -3.29
C VAL A 80 -9.64 3.01 -1.82
N THR A 81 -10.54 2.08 -1.49
CA THR A 81 -10.68 1.55 -0.14
C THR A 81 -10.29 0.07 -0.15
N ILE A 82 -9.36 -0.27 0.72
CA ILE A 82 -8.91 -1.66 0.87
C ILE A 82 -9.33 -2.14 2.25
N GLY A 83 -10.11 -3.20 2.29
CA GLY A 83 -10.67 -3.73 3.52
C GLY A 83 -9.62 -4.37 4.42
N HIS A 84 -10.10 -4.93 5.55
CA HIS A 84 -9.21 -5.55 6.52
C HIS A 84 -8.59 -6.84 6.00
N ASN A 85 -7.36 -7.15 6.40
CA ASN A 85 -6.69 -8.43 6.13
C ASN A 85 -6.66 -8.79 4.64
N VAL A 86 -6.42 -7.81 3.80
CA VAL A 86 -6.27 -8.02 2.36
C VAL A 86 -4.79 -8.24 2.04
N ASN A 87 -4.52 -9.16 1.12
CA ASN A 87 -3.17 -9.36 0.60
C ASN A 87 -3.12 -8.87 -0.84
N ILE A 88 -2.25 -7.89 -1.09
CA ILE A 88 -2.05 -7.36 -2.44
C ILE A 88 -0.60 -7.58 -2.83
N HIS A 89 -0.39 -8.30 -3.91
CA HIS A 89 0.95 -8.62 -4.40
C HIS A 89 1.04 -8.22 -5.87
N GLY A 90 1.88 -7.23 -6.18
CA GLY A 90 2.21 -6.84 -7.54
C GLY A 90 1.04 -6.52 -8.47
N ALA A 91 0.03 -5.81 -7.98
CA ALA A 91 -1.21 -5.59 -8.73
C ALA A 91 -1.52 -4.10 -8.91
N ILE A 92 -2.42 -3.80 -9.82
CA ILE A 92 -2.91 -2.44 -10.07
C ILE A 92 -4.37 -2.37 -9.65
N ILE A 93 -4.69 -1.45 -8.75
CA ILE A 93 -6.06 -1.19 -8.29
C ILE A 93 -6.48 0.18 -8.81
N LYS A 94 -7.47 0.21 -9.67
CA LYS A 94 -7.93 1.44 -10.30
C LYS A 94 -8.75 2.29 -9.36
N LYS A 95 -8.85 3.58 -9.67
CA LYS A 95 -9.48 4.55 -8.78
C LYS A 95 -10.90 4.17 -8.41
N ARG A 96 -11.27 4.50 -7.19
CA ARG A 96 -12.59 4.27 -6.59
C ARG A 96 -12.96 2.80 -6.41
N ALA A 97 -12.03 1.87 -6.61
CA ALA A 97 -12.32 0.46 -6.36
C ALA A 97 -12.43 0.19 -4.86
N LEU A 98 -13.22 -0.81 -4.52
CA LEU A 98 -13.34 -1.32 -3.15
C LEU A 98 -12.87 -2.76 -3.15
N ILE A 99 -11.83 -3.04 -2.36
CA ILE A 99 -11.33 -4.41 -2.19
C ILE A 99 -11.92 -4.94 -0.88
N GLY A 100 -12.67 -6.01 -0.99
CA GLY A 100 -13.39 -6.56 0.16
C GLY A 100 -12.47 -7.20 1.20
N ILE A 101 -12.99 -7.35 2.42
CA ILE A 101 -12.27 -7.91 3.56
C ILE A 101 -11.75 -9.31 3.22
N GLY A 102 -10.48 -9.56 3.52
CA GLY A 102 -9.87 -10.87 3.35
C GLY A 102 -9.51 -11.24 1.92
N ALA A 103 -9.69 -10.33 0.95
CA ALA A 103 -9.40 -10.64 -0.44
C ALA A 103 -7.90 -10.86 -0.66
N THR A 104 -7.58 -11.64 -1.69
CA THR A 104 -6.21 -11.85 -2.15
C THR A 104 -6.12 -11.41 -3.60
N VAL A 105 -5.23 -10.45 -3.87
CA VAL A 105 -5.01 -9.94 -5.21
C VAL A 105 -3.56 -10.26 -5.59
N LEU A 106 -3.39 -11.03 -6.65
CA LEU A 106 -2.07 -11.55 -7.02
C LEU A 106 -1.43 -10.77 -8.15
N ASP A 107 -0.18 -11.09 -8.44
CA ASP A 107 0.65 -10.40 -9.42
C ASP A 107 -0.04 -10.25 -10.76
N ASP A 108 0.13 -9.07 -11.35
CA ASP A 108 -0.38 -8.68 -12.65
C ASP A 108 -1.90 -8.57 -12.75
N ALA A 109 -2.61 -8.68 -11.63
CA ALA A 109 -4.05 -8.42 -11.62
C ALA A 109 -4.31 -6.93 -11.79
N VAL A 110 -5.41 -6.62 -12.47
CA VAL A 110 -5.89 -5.24 -12.60
C VAL A 110 -7.34 -5.23 -12.17
N ILE A 111 -7.63 -4.46 -11.11
CA ILE A 111 -8.98 -4.35 -10.57
C ILE A 111 -9.54 -2.99 -10.96
N GLY A 112 -10.61 -3.01 -11.70
CA GLY A 112 -11.22 -1.77 -12.22
C GLY A 112 -12.51 -1.37 -11.55
#